data_ad83dca1d970e63132d6fe1dfc7b0fab
#
_entry.id   ad83dca1d970e63132d6fe1dfc7b0fab
#
_cell.length_a   1.000
_cell.length_b   1.000
_cell.length_c   1.000
_cell.angle_alpha   90.00
_cell.angle_beta   90.00
_cell.angle_gamma   90.00
#
_symmetry.space_group_name_H-M   'P 1'
#
loop_
_entity.id
_entity.type
_entity.pdbx_description
1 polymer ?
#
loop_
_entity_poly.entity_id
_entity_poly.type
_entity_poly.pdbx_seq_one_letter_code
_entity_poly.pdbx_strand_id
1 'polypeptide(L)'
;VAYTIAENFGYLESDYLVRTNYKDGKKYSDGTYKLDQLLNKFSKIINDDTQPFKHYREVHGNCPPWILLKGTTFGNLINFIKLQKSDIKRIIISRFFGIPIDFIKQNDDLTILFMDMLFLFRAYRNRAAHGGRIFNYRPNEAHIRYTTLIHPQIEITTTDYKKGYGKNDWAILISCSALIDNKIPLLNLKST
;
A
#
# COMPACT_ATOMS: atom_id res chain seq x y z
N VAL A 1 2.58 8.57 1.15
CA VAL A 1 2.39 8.39 -0.31
C VAL A 1 2.23 9.75 -0.99
N ALA A 2 1.20 10.55 -0.66
CA ALA A 2 0.93 11.83 -1.34
C ALA A 2 2.14 12.76 -1.41
N TYR A 3 2.79 13.03 -0.29
CA TYR A 3 4.00 13.86 -0.25
C TYR A 3 5.17 13.26 -1.05
N THR A 4 5.35 11.94 -1.01
CA THR A 4 6.38 11.29 -1.83
C THR A 4 6.11 11.50 -3.33
N ILE A 5 4.86 11.45 -3.76
CA ILE A 5 4.47 11.71 -5.15
C ILE A 5 4.76 13.16 -5.51
N ALA A 6 4.33 14.11 -4.68
CA ALA A 6 4.54 15.55 -4.93
C ALA A 6 6.03 15.93 -4.98
N GLU A 7 6.84 15.37 -4.10
CA GLU A 7 8.29 15.64 -4.06
C GLU A 7 9.05 15.08 -5.27
N ASN A 8 8.58 13.97 -5.86
CA ASN A 8 9.29 13.33 -6.97
C ASN A 8 8.75 13.71 -8.34
N PHE A 9 7.47 14.06 -8.45
CA PHE A 9 6.83 14.35 -9.74
C PHE A 9 6.26 15.76 -9.84
N GLY A 10 6.14 16.47 -8.72
CA GLY A 10 5.41 17.73 -8.65
C GLY A 10 3.99 17.56 -8.11
N TYR A 11 3.36 18.68 -7.78
CA TYR A 11 2.02 18.73 -7.18
C TYR A 11 0.92 19.13 -8.18
N LEU A 12 1.26 19.50 -9.39
CA LEU A 12 0.30 19.80 -10.46
C LEU A 12 -0.20 18.50 -11.09
N GLU A 13 -1.46 18.47 -11.48
CA GLU A 13 -2.06 17.32 -12.17
C GLU A 13 -1.28 16.94 -13.44
N SER A 14 -0.80 17.96 -14.18
CA SER A 14 0.05 17.80 -15.36
C SER A 14 1.36 17.08 -15.09
N ASP A 15 1.82 17.07 -13.85
CA ASP A 15 3.10 16.50 -13.46
C ASP A 15 2.92 15.08 -12.89
N TYR A 16 2.08 14.93 -11.86
CA TYR A 16 1.97 13.66 -11.16
C TYR A 16 1.00 12.66 -11.82
N LEU A 17 0.12 13.08 -12.72
CA LEU A 17 -0.76 12.17 -13.47
C LEU A 17 -0.16 11.69 -14.80
N VAL A 18 1.07 12.06 -15.09
CA VAL A 18 1.77 11.61 -16.30
C VAL A 18 1.97 10.10 -16.29
N ARG A 19 1.43 9.43 -17.31
CA ARG A 19 1.44 7.97 -17.43
C ARG A 19 2.85 7.36 -17.30
N THR A 20 3.86 8.01 -17.87
CA THR A 20 5.25 7.53 -17.86
C THR A 20 5.91 7.52 -16.48
N ASN A 21 5.31 8.17 -15.49
CA ASN A 21 5.78 8.12 -14.10
C ASN A 21 5.55 6.75 -13.44
N TYR A 22 4.66 5.92 -14.01
CA TYR A 22 4.16 4.70 -13.39
C TYR A 22 4.42 3.47 -14.26
N LYS A 23 4.19 2.29 -13.69
CA LYS A 23 4.15 1.01 -14.39
C LYS A 23 2.72 0.78 -14.90
N ASP A 24 2.58 0.26 -16.10
CA ASP A 24 1.28 -0.03 -16.72
C ASP A 24 0.43 -1.03 -15.92
N GLY A 25 1.07 -2.00 -15.29
CA GLY A 25 0.41 -3.07 -14.59
C GLY A 25 -0.19 -4.12 -15.53
N LYS A 26 -1.27 -4.77 -15.10
CA LYS A 26 -1.94 -5.82 -15.88
C LYS A 26 -2.60 -5.22 -17.12
N LYS A 27 -2.38 -5.83 -18.28
CA LYS A 27 -3.13 -5.57 -19.51
C LYS A 27 -4.44 -6.37 -19.50
N TYR A 28 -5.53 -5.75 -19.88
CA TYR A 28 -6.85 -6.37 -19.99
C TYR A 28 -7.17 -6.77 -21.44
N SER A 29 -8.25 -7.54 -21.62
CA SER A 29 -8.69 -8.02 -22.94
C SER A 29 -9.11 -6.90 -23.90
N ASP A 30 -9.58 -5.78 -23.37
CA ASP A 30 -9.96 -4.57 -24.12
C ASP A 30 -8.75 -3.71 -24.54
N GLY A 31 -7.53 -4.16 -24.27
CA GLY A 31 -6.29 -3.45 -24.58
C GLY A 31 -5.86 -2.41 -23.54
N THR A 32 -6.73 -2.07 -22.58
CA THR A 32 -6.40 -1.13 -21.50
C THR A 32 -5.45 -1.74 -20.46
N TYR A 33 -4.78 -0.90 -19.70
CA TYR A 33 -3.93 -1.31 -18.61
C TYR A 33 -4.54 -0.96 -17.24
N LYS A 34 -4.05 -1.62 -16.21
CA LYS A 34 -4.47 -1.31 -14.83
C LYS A 34 -4.25 0.15 -14.47
N LEU A 35 -3.19 0.75 -14.98
CA LEU A 35 -2.88 2.17 -14.82
C LEU A 35 -3.97 3.04 -15.43
N ASP A 36 -4.42 2.75 -16.66
CA ASP A 36 -5.45 3.54 -17.34
C ASP A 36 -6.75 3.58 -16.53
N GLN A 37 -7.15 2.43 -16.00
CA GLN A 37 -8.33 2.34 -15.13
C GLN A 37 -8.16 3.14 -13.84
N LEU A 38 -6.94 3.19 -13.29
CA LEU A 38 -6.67 3.96 -12.08
C LEU A 38 -6.67 5.47 -12.35
N LEU A 39 -5.99 5.91 -13.42
CA LEU A 39 -5.97 7.31 -13.82
C LEU A 39 -7.38 7.83 -14.15
N ASN A 40 -8.21 7.03 -14.82
CA ASN A 40 -9.62 7.36 -15.06
C ASN A 40 -10.43 7.54 -13.76
N LYS A 41 -10.14 6.73 -12.72
CA LYS A 41 -10.76 6.92 -11.41
C LYS A 41 -10.27 8.19 -10.73
N PHE A 42 -9.01 8.52 -10.84
CA PHE A 42 -8.45 9.75 -10.31
C PHE A 42 -9.05 10.97 -10.99
N SER A 43 -9.19 10.95 -12.32
CA SER A 43 -9.88 12.01 -13.05
C SER A 43 -11.32 12.20 -12.57
N LYS A 44 -12.07 11.12 -12.31
CA LYS A 44 -13.42 11.21 -11.75
C LYS A 44 -13.44 11.86 -10.36
N ILE A 45 -12.47 11.57 -9.50
CA ILE A 45 -12.35 12.18 -8.17
C ILE A 45 -12.05 13.68 -8.29
N ILE A 46 -11.11 14.05 -9.17
CA ILE A 46 -10.74 15.45 -9.40
C ILE A 46 -11.93 16.27 -9.90
N ASN A 47 -12.76 15.69 -10.76
CA ASN A 47 -13.93 16.32 -11.33
C ASN A 47 -15.20 16.17 -10.47
N ASP A 48 -15.11 15.60 -9.29
CA ASP A 48 -16.23 15.48 -8.36
C ASP A 48 -16.64 16.88 -7.83
N ASP A 49 -17.94 17.11 -7.74
CA ASP A 49 -18.51 18.40 -7.27
C ASP A 49 -18.59 18.48 -5.74
N THR A 50 -18.14 17.45 -5.04
CA THR A 50 -18.06 17.47 -3.57
C THR A 50 -16.79 18.16 -3.07
N GLN A 51 -16.86 18.68 -1.84
CA GLN A 51 -15.69 19.23 -1.18
C GLN A 51 -14.76 18.10 -0.69
N PRO A 52 -13.44 18.28 -0.77
CA PRO A 52 -12.68 19.49 -1.12
C PRO A 52 -12.36 19.62 -2.62
N PHE A 53 -12.73 18.66 -3.48
CA PHE A 53 -12.29 18.58 -4.89
C PHE A 53 -12.76 19.78 -5.69
N LYS A 54 -14.04 20.12 -5.57
CA LYS A 54 -14.64 21.29 -6.21
C LYS A 54 -13.87 22.57 -5.86
N HIS A 55 -13.63 22.82 -4.57
CA HIS A 55 -12.88 24.00 -4.13
C HIS A 55 -11.48 24.08 -4.74
N TYR A 56 -10.72 22.97 -4.71
CA TYR A 56 -9.37 22.96 -5.26
C TYR A 56 -9.36 23.17 -6.76
N ARG A 57 -10.30 22.63 -7.50
CA ARG A 57 -10.46 22.83 -8.93
C ARG A 57 -10.83 24.28 -9.27
N GLU A 58 -11.82 24.86 -8.58
CA GLU A 58 -12.36 26.18 -8.90
C GLU A 58 -11.48 27.34 -8.39
N VAL A 59 -10.88 27.20 -7.21
CA VAL A 59 -10.11 28.27 -6.57
C VAL A 59 -8.62 28.18 -6.89
N HIS A 60 -8.06 26.97 -6.93
CA HIS A 60 -6.64 26.74 -7.14
C HIS A 60 -6.29 26.25 -8.54
N GLY A 61 -7.28 25.90 -9.37
CA GLY A 61 -7.08 25.38 -10.72
C GLY A 61 -6.30 24.05 -10.76
N ASN A 62 -6.16 23.36 -9.63
CA ASN A 62 -5.35 22.17 -9.48
C ASN A 62 -5.77 21.35 -8.27
N CYS A 63 -5.76 20.04 -8.40
CA CYS A 63 -6.01 19.10 -7.29
C CYS A 63 -4.70 18.35 -6.94
N PRO A 64 -3.95 18.78 -5.91
CA PRO A 64 -2.68 18.16 -5.58
C PRO A 64 -2.85 16.74 -5.03
N PRO A 65 -1.76 15.90 -5.02
CA PRO A 65 -1.84 14.49 -4.62
C PRO A 65 -2.45 14.25 -3.24
N TRP A 66 -2.23 15.14 -2.27
CA TRP A 66 -2.78 14.98 -0.91
C TRP A 66 -4.30 15.24 -0.84
N ILE A 67 -4.86 15.99 -1.79
CA ILE A 67 -6.31 16.18 -1.93
C ILE A 67 -6.90 15.00 -2.72
N LEU A 68 -6.34 14.65 -3.86
CA LEU A 68 -6.77 13.49 -4.65
C LEU A 68 -6.89 12.22 -3.81
N LEU A 69 -5.88 11.94 -2.98
CA LEU A 69 -5.86 10.72 -2.18
C LEU A 69 -6.91 10.70 -1.05
N LYS A 70 -7.49 11.84 -0.66
CA LYS A 70 -8.64 11.87 0.28
C LYS A 70 -9.90 11.22 -0.32
N GLY A 71 -10.13 11.37 -1.63
CA GLY A 71 -11.24 10.70 -2.32
C GLY A 71 -10.94 9.28 -2.79
N THR A 72 -9.70 8.84 -2.61
CA THR A 72 -9.26 7.56 -3.13
C THR A 72 -9.60 6.43 -2.16
N THR A 73 -10.26 5.38 -2.64
CA THR A 73 -10.50 4.18 -1.82
C THR A 73 -9.19 3.50 -1.45
N PHE A 74 -9.15 2.81 -0.30
CA PHE A 74 -7.95 2.08 0.13
C PHE A 74 -7.45 1.08 -0.91
N GLY A 75 -8.37 0.39 -1.62
CA GLY A 75 -8.01 -0.51 -2.72
C GLY A 75 -7.34 0.20 -3.90
N ASN A 76 -7.79 1.40 -4.26
CA ASN A 76 -7.17 2.19 -5.31
C ASN A 76 -5.81 2.76 -4.85
N LEU A 77 -5.68 3.17 -3.59
CA LEU A 77 -4.40 3.57 -3.00
C LEU A 77 -3.37 2.44 -3.05
N ILE A 78 -3.75 1.21 -2.69
CA ILE A 78 -2.87 0.02 -2.81
C ILE A 78 -2.45 -0.21 -4.27
N ASN A 79 -3.39 -0.12 -5.22
CA ASN A 79 -3.05 -0.22 -6.64
C ASN A 79 -2.09 0.90 -7.08
N PHE A 80 -2.30 2.12 -6.60
CA PHE A 80 -1.42 3.24 -6.90
C PHE A 80 0.01 3.01 -6.38
N ILE A 81 0.15 2.52 -5.16
CA ILE A 81 1.46 2.13 -4.59
C ILE A 81 2.08 0.99 -5.41
N LYS A 82 1.28 -0.02 -5.78
CA LYS A 82 1.75 -1.18 -6.56
C LYS A 82 2.31 -0.77 -7.93
N LEU A 83 1.70 0.23 -8.57
CA LEU A 83 2.08 0.74 -9.89
C LEU A 83 3.25 1.74 -9.85
N GLN A 84 3.72 2.17 -8.69
CA GLN A 84 4.93 2.98 -8.59
C GLN A 84 6.15 2.25 -9.17
N LYS A 85 7.06 3.00 -9.79
CA LYS A 85 8.40 2.50 -10.13
C LYS A 85 9.16 2.09 -8.87
N SER A 86 10.15 1.24 -9.00
CA SER A 86 10.80 0.61 -7.84
C SER A 86 11.38 1.63 -6.85
N ASP A 87 11.98 2.70 -7.37
CA ASP A 87 12.62 3.72 -6.53
C ASP A 87 11.59 4.49 -5.68
N ILE A 88 10.51 4.94 -6.30
CA ILE A 88 9.42 5.65 -5.59
C ILE A 88 8.76 4.72 -4.56
N LYS A 89 8.55 3.46 -4.91
CA LYS A 89 8.00 2.48 -3.99
C LYS A 89 8.90 2.27 -2.77
N ARG A 90 10.22 2.19 -2.96
CA ARG A 90 11.19 2.07 -1.86
C ARG A 90 11.17 3.29 -0.94
N ILE A 91 11.03 4.50 -1.49
CA ILE A 91 10.88 5.73 -0.68
C ILE A 91 9.59 5.65 0.15
N ILE A 92 8.48 5.22 -0.44
CA ILE A 92 7.21 5.04 0.29
C ILE A 92 7.37 4.04 1.45
N ILE A 93 8.02 2.90 1.22
CA ILE A 93 8.25 1.85 2.21
C ILE A 93 9.19 2.35 3.32
N SER A 94 10.28 3.02 2.95
CA SER A 94 11.22 3.65 3.87
C SER A 94 10.51 4.61 4.83
N ARG A 95 9.66 5.48 4.30
CA ARG A 95 8.87 6.43 5.10
C ARG A 95 7.81 5.75 5.96
N PHE A 96 7.20 4.70 5.44
CA PHE A 96 6.18 3.95 6.17
C PHE A 96 6.76 3.26 7.40
N PHE A 97 7.87 2.55 7.24
CA PHE A 97 8.54 1.87 8.35
C PHE A 97 9.51 2.79 9.12
N GLY A 98 9.84 3.98 8.62
CA GLY A 98 10.82 4.90 9.20
C GLY A 98 12.24 4.33 9.25
N ILE A 99 12.62 3.53 8.23
CA ILE A 99 13.93 2.92 8.09
C ILE A 99 14.67 3.47 6.86
N PRO A 100 16.01 3.48 6.85
CA PRO A 100 16.78 4.01 5.73
C PRO A 100 16.47 3.31 4.42
N ILE A 101 16.45 4.09 3.31
CA ILE A 101 16.13 3.56 1.99
C ILE A 101 17.14 2.50 1.51
N ASP A 102 18.40 2.62 1.90
CA ASP A 102 19.44 1.65 1.51
C ASP A 102 19.19 0.29 2.14
N PHE A 103 18.60 0.24 3.33
CA PHE A 103 18.17 -1.01 3.93
C PHE A 103 17.02 -1.65 3.14
N ILE A 104 16.07 -0.85 2.63
CA ILE A 104 14.99 -1.36 1.76
C ILE A 104 15.55 -1.88 0.43
N LYS A 105 16.57 -1.23 -0.14
CA LYS A 105 17.20 -1.68 -1.40
C LYS A 105 17.87 -3.06 -1.28
N GLN A 106 18.40 -3.36 -0.09
CA GLN A 106 19.10 -4.62 0.18
C GLN A 106 18.16 -5.76 0.61
N ASN A 107 16.90 -5.46 0.92
CA ASN A 107 15.94 -6.41 1.50
C ASN A 107 14.62 -6.39 0.73
N ASP A 108 14.56 -7.14 -0.37
CA ASP A 108 13.34 -7.27 -1.17
C ASP A 108 12.16 -7.85 -0.38
N ASP A 109 12.42 -8.66 0.65
CA ASP A 109 11.42 -9.22 1.55
C ASP A 109 10.60 -8.13 2.26
N LEU A 110 11.19 -6.96 2.55
CA LEU A 110 10.45 -5.82 3.11
C LEU A 110 9.43 -5.24 2.12
N THR A 111 9.77 -5.20 0.84
CA THR A 111 8.83 -4.77 -0.20
C THR A 111 7.67 -5.76 -0.34
N ILE A 112 7.99 -7.04 -0.26
CA ILE A 112 7.00 -8.13 -0.30
C ILE A 112 6.08 -8.04 0.91
N LEU A 113 6.65 -7.98 2.11
CA LEU A 113 5.94 -7.88 3.37
C LEU A 113 5.02 -6.65 3.40
N PHE A 114 5.54 -5.48 3.03
CA PHE A 114 4.74 -4.26 2.96
C PHE A 114 3.50 -4.41 2.08
N MET A 115 3.65 -5.00 0.91
CA MET A 115 2.51 -5.21 0.01
C MET A 115 1.51 -6.23 0.57
N ASP A 116 1.99 -7.34 1.13
CA ASP A 116 1.16 -8.35 1.76
C ASP A 116 0.37 -7.77 2.95
N MET A 117 1.03 -6.94 3.78
CA MET A 117 0.37 -6.21 4.88
C MET A 117 -0.77 -5.32 4.38
N LEU A 118 -0.55 -4.53 3.33
CA LEU A 118 -1.58 -3.66 2.78
C LEU A 118 -2.80 -4.45 2.27
N PHE A 119 -2.58 -5.60 1.61
CA PHE A 119 -3.68 -6.46 1.17
C PHE A 119 -4.42 -7.10 2.34
N LEU A 120 -3.71 -7.55 3.36
CA LEU A 120 -4.31 -8.12 4.56
C LEU A 120 -5.14 -7.07 5.32
N PHE A 121 -4.60 -5.88 5.55
CA PHE A 121 -5.31 -4.77 6.19
C PHE A 121 -6.56 -4.38 5.41
N ARG A 122 -6.49 -4.33 4.08
CA ARG A 122 -7.66 -4.08 3.23
C ARG A 122 -8.74 -5.12 3.44
N ALA A 123 -8.39 -6.41 3.47
CA ALA A 123 -9.34 -7.48 3.64
C ALA A 123 -10.07 -7.39 4.98
N TYR A 124 -9.33 -7.21 6.07
CA TYR A 124 -9.90 -7.04 7.41
C TYR A 124 -10.72 -5.74 7.54
N ARG A 125 -10.20 -4.62 7.03
CA ARG A 125 -10.93 -3.34 7.02
C ARG A 125 -12.25 -3.45 6.26
N ASN A 126 -12.26 -4.09 5.10
CA ASN A 126 -13.48 -4.27 4.34
C ASN A 126 -14.48 -5.16 5.08
N ARG A 127 -14.01 -6.25 5.69
CA ARG A 127 -14.85 -7.12 6.51
C ARG A 127 -15.52 -6.36 7.65
N ALA A 128 -14.74 -5.55 8.38
CA ALA A 128 -15.23 -4.70 9.47
C ALA A 128 -16.22 -3.64 8.97
N ALA A 129 -15.88 -2.94 7.87
CA ALA A 129 -16.70 -1.87 7.30
C ALA A 129 -18.10 -2.37 6.82
N HIS A 130 -18.21 -3.65 6.46
CA HIS A 130 -19.47 -4.29 6.10
C HIS A 130 -20.16 -5.01 7.29
N GLY A 131 -19.79 -4.67 8.52
CA GLY A 131 -20.38 -5.26 9.74
C GLY A 131 -20.05 -6.73 9.95
N GLY A 132 -19.08 -7.27 9.20
CA GLY A 132 -18.69 -8.66 9.32
C GLY A 132 -17.84 -8.94 10.54
N ARG A 133 -18.05 -10.09 11.18
CA ARG A 133 -17.24 -10.56 12.31
C ARG A 133 -15.78 -10.71 11.88
N ILE A 134 -14.84 -10.08 12.57
CA ILE A 134 -13.41 -10.12 12.29
C ILE A 134 -12.67 -11.21 13.09
N PHE A 135 -13.14 -11.54 14.28
CA PHE A 135 -12.61 -12.66 15.07
C PHE A 135 -12.85 -13.99 14.32
N ASN A 136 -11.81 -14.80 14.20
CA ASN A 136 -11.77 -16.02 13.36
C ASN A 136 -11.97 -15.79 11.85
N TYR A 137 -11.98 -14.54 11.38
CA TYR A 137 -11.96 -14.27 9.95
C TYR A 137 -10.58 -14.57 9.36
N ARG A 138 -10.57 -15.26 8.23
CA ARG A 138 -9.37 -15.54 7.44
C ARG A 138 -9.67 -15.21 5.98
N PRO A 139 -9.12 -14.10 5.43
CA PRO A 139 -9.32 -13.76 4.04
C PRO A 139 -8.66 -14.76 3.11
N ASN A 140 -9.38 -15.26 2.10
CA ASN A 140 -8.82 -16.18 1.10
C ASN A 140 -7.84 -15.49 0.14
N GLU A 141 -8.03 -14.21 -0.12
CA GLU A 141 -7.32 -13.46 -1.16
C GLU A 141 -6.09 -12.70 -0.64
N ALA A 142 -5.86 -12.70 0.67
CA ALA A 142 -4.79 -11.94 1.28
C ALA A 142 -4.12 -12.74 2.39
N HIS A 143 -2.80 -12.85 2.31
CA HIS A 143 -1.99 -13.52 3.33
C HIS A 143 -0.59 -12.91 3.36
N ILE A 144 0.07 -13.02 4.51
CA ILE A 144 1.49 -12.71 4.66
C ILE A 144 2.29 -13.93 4.22
N ARG A 145 3.16 -13.78 3.23
CA ARG A 145 4.13 -14.83 2.87
C ARG A 145 5.08 -15.08 4.01
N TYR A 146 5.54 -16.33 4.16
CA TYR A 146 6.52 -16.63 5.21
C TYR A 146 7.74 -15.72 5.07
N THR A 147 8.10 -15.06 6.15
CA THR A 147 9.29 -14.21 6.22
C THR A 147 9.92 -14.31 7.59
N THR A 148 11.25 -14.29 7.64
CA THR A 148 12.02 -14.25 8.87
C THR A 148 11.85 -12.93 9.63
N LEU A 149 11.28 -11.91 9.00
CA LEU A 149 11.04 -10.59 9.59
C LEU A 149 9.95 -10.60 10.67
N ILE A 150 8.97 -11.52 10.59
CA ILE A 150 7.83 -11.56 11.52
C ILE A 150 7.67 -12.94 12.14
N HIS A 151 7.63 -14.02 11.34
CA HIS A 151 7.18 -15.32 11.80
C HIS A 151 7.97 -15.90 12.98
N PRO A 152 9.33 -15.83 13.02
CA PRO A 152 10.08 -16.29 14.18
C PRO A 152 9.78 -15.50 15.46
N GLN A 153 9.45 -14.21 15.33
CA GLN A 153 9.16 -13.34 16.48
C GLN A 153 7.82 -13.66 17.15
N ILE A 154 6.94 -14.35 16.45
CA ILE A 154 5.65 -14.85 16.95
C ILE A 154 5.65 -16.37 17.08
N GLU A 155 6.84 -16.97 17.14
CA GLU A 155 7.06 -18.41 17.35
C GLU A 155 6.40 -19.31 16.28
N ILE A 156 6.18 -18.77 15.06
CA ILE A 156 5.64 -19.52 13.92
C ILE A 156 6.80 -20.10 13.10
N THR A 157 6.93 -21.41 13.13
CA THR A 157 7.90 -22.14 12.30
C THR A 157 7.39 -22.28 10.86
N THR A 158 8.31 -22.65 9.93
CA THR A 158 7.92 -22.99 8.55
C THR A 158 6.93 -24.15 8.49
N THR A 159 7.01 -25.08 9.44
CA THR A 159 6.08 -26.21 9.56
C THR A 159 4.68 -25.72 9.97
N ASP A 160 4.59 -24.82 10.95
CA ASP A 160 3.31 -24.26 11.38
C ASP A 160 2.69 -23.38 10.28
N TYR A 161 3.53 -22.63 9.58
CA TYR A 161 3.07 -21.86 8.43
C TYR A 161 2.47 -22.76 7.33
N LYS A 162 3.08 -23.93 7.04
CA LYS A 162 2.51 -24.89 6.08
C LYS A 162 1.15 -25.43 6.54
N LYS A 163 0.92 -25.57 7.84
CA LYS A 163 -0.38 -25.94 8.44
C LYS A 163 -1.42 -24.79 8.39
N GLY A 164 -1.02 -23.58 8.02
CA GLY A 164 -1.89 -22.42 7.86
C GLY A 164 -1.82 -21.37 8.97
N TYR A 165 -0.97 -21.56 9.98
CA TYR A 165 -0.79 -20.57 11.06
C TYR A 165 0.07 -19.39 10.58
N GLY A 166 -0.25 -18.19 11.06
CA GLY A 166 0.50 -16.96 10.72
C GLY A 166 0.39 -16.51 9.27
N LYS A 167 -0.60 -17.00 8.51
CA LYS A 167 -0.81 -16.57 7.11
C LYS A 167 -1.72 -15.36 7.01
N ASN A 168 -2.92 -15.50 7.55
CA ASN A 168 -4.02 -14.54 7.36
C ASN A 168 -4.97 -14.52 8.55
N ASP A 169 -4.54 -15.05 9.68
CA ASP A 169 -5.29 -15.09 10.93
C ASP A 169 -5.15 -13.76 11.71
N TRP A 170 -5.90 -13.67 12.81
CA TRP A 170 -5.89 -12.52 13.69
C TRP A 170 -4.52 -12.26 14.31
N ALA A 171 -3.78 -13.30 14.65
CA ALA A 171 -2.46 -13.16 15.28
C ALA A 171 -1.47 -12.44 14.34
N ILE A 172 -1.38 -12.86 13.08
CA ILE A 172 -0.50 -12.19 12.11
C ILE A 172 -0.95 -10.74 11.81
N LEU A 173 -2.26 -10.46 11.82
CA LEU A 173 -2.77 -9.09 11.66
C LEU A 173 -2.26 -8.18 12.80
N ILE A 174 -2.37 -8.63 14.05
CA ILE A 174 -1.88 -7.89 15.22
C ILE A 174 -0.37 -7.70 15.15
N SER A 175 0.37 -8.75 14.78
CA SER A 175 1.84 -8.68 14.65
C SER A 175 2.28 -7.69 13.58
N CYS A 176 1.60 -7.65 12.45
CA CYS A 176 1.82 -6.65 11.41
C CYS A 176 1.51 -5.22 11.89
N SER A 177 0.47 -5.05 12.71
CA SER A 177 0.13 -3.74 13.28
C SER A 177 1.19 -3.30 14.30
N ALA A 178 1.64 -4.20 15.17
CA ALA A 178 2.70 -3.94 16.14
C ALA A 178 4.04 -3.60 15.47
N LEU A 179 4.32 -4.17 14.29
CA LEU A 179 5.52 -3.85 13.52
C LEU A 179 5.52 -2.39 13.03
N ILE A 180 4.36 -1.81 12.78
CA ILE A 180 4.24 -0.40 12.38
C ILE A 180 4.50 0.52 13.57
N ASP A 181 3.97 0.19 14.73
CA ASP A 181 4.11 0.99 15.96
C ASP A 181 5.50 0.82 16.58
N ASN A 182 6.00 -0.41 16.61
CA ASN A 182 7.28 -0.77 17.21
C ASN A 182 8.28 -1.24 16.13
N LYS A 183 9.11 -0.32 15.66
CA LYS A 183 10.11 -0.55 14.62
C LYS A 183 11.33 -1.37 15.07
N ILE A 184 11.43 -1.70 16.36
CA ILE A 184 12.58 -2.40 16.97
C ILE A 184 12.92 -3.72 16.24
N PRO A 185 11.97 -4.58 15.88
CA PRO A 185 12.29 -5.81 15.16
C PRO A 185 12.98 -5.60 13.83
N LEU A 186 12.64 -4.51 13.09
CA LEU A 186 13.27 -4.19 11.81
C LEU A 186 14.65 -3.56 11.96
N LEU A 187 14.90 -2.87 13.08
CA LEU A 187 16.19 -2.25 13.36
C LEU A 187 17.24 -3.27 13.82
N ASN A 188 16.82 -4.34 14.48
CA ASN A 188 17.71 -5.41 14.95
C ASN A 188 18.28 -6.25 13.80
N LEU A 189 17.68 -6.22 12.61
CA LEU A 189 18.22 -6.89 11.41
C LEU A 189 19.47 -6.21 10.84
N LYS A 190 19.88 -5.04 11.38
CA LYS A 190 21.12 -4.34 10.99
C LYS A 190 22.38 -4.93 11.62
N SER A 191 22.28 -5.84 12.59
CA SER A 191 23.40 -6.33 13.39
C SER A 191 23.82 -7.76 13.06
N THR A 192 23.29 -8.37 12.01
CA THR A 192 23.72 -9.66 11.45
C THR A 192 24.14 -9.50 10.01
#